data_bd627b33cc0e7ff8e212f31ecb8027d6
#
_entry.id   bd627b33cc0e7ff8e212f31ecb8027d6
#
_cell.length_a   1.000
_cell.length_b   1.000
_cell.length_c   1.000
_cell.angle_alpha   90.00
_cell.angle_beta   90.00
_cell.angle_gamma   90.00
#
_symmetry.space_group_name_H-M   'P 1'
#
loop_
_entity.id
_entity.type
_entity.pdbx_description
1 polymer ?
#
loop_
_entity_poly.entity_id
_entity_poly.type
_entity_poly.pdbx_seq_one_letter_code
_entity_poly.pdbx_strand_id
1 'polypeptide(L)' 'MHNKYRKGDIVNLEYLRECRKKKFKTQRLASESMDISFEMYRSIELGRRIGTIDTIVKICKALDMDANILLNLK' A
#
# COMPACT_ATOMS: atom_id res chain seq x y z
N MET A 1 21.80 -11.63 -13.64
CA MET A 1 21.02 -12.16 -12.52
C MET A 1 19.73 -11.37 -12.33
N HIS A 2 18.63 -12.05 -12.22
CA HIS A 2 17.37 -11.37 -12.04
C HIS A 2 17.13 -11.09 -10.55
N ASN A 3 16.28 -10.13 -10.31
CA ASN A 3 15.92 -9.72 -8.98
C ASN A 3 15.06 -10.80 -8.33
N LYS A 4 15.40 -11.22 -7.12
CA LYS A 4 14.65 -12.20 -6.37
C LYS A 4 13.34 -11.66 -5.83
N TYR A 5 13.29 -10.34 -5.62
CA TYR A 5 12.14 -9.73 -4.95
C TYR A 5 11.34 -8.91 -5.92
N ARG A 6 10.06 -9.18 -5.98
CA ARG A 6 9.11 -8.33 -6.69
C ARG A 6 8.56 -7.32 -5.69
N LYS A 7 7.99 -6.23 -6.20
CA LYS A 7 7.41 -5.21 -5.32
C LYS A 7 6.30 -5.79 -4.47
N GLY A 8 5.54 -6.76 -5.01
CA GLY A 8 4.52 -7.45 -4.25
C GLY A 8 5.07 -8.35 -3.15
N ASP A 9 6.35 -8.75 -3.24
CA ASP A 9 6.99 -9.51 -2.17
C ASP A 9 7.44 -8.61 -1.03
N ILE A 10 7.75 -7.34 -1.35
CA ILE A 10 8.15 -6.36 -0.36
C ILE A 10 6.92 -5.81 0.36
N VAL A 11 5.86 -5.55 -0.39
CA VAL A 11 4.62 -5.03 0.15
C VAL A 11 3.58 -6.14 0.15
N ASN A 12 2.97 -6.38 1.30
CA ASN A 12 1.90 -7.37 1.41
C ASN A 12 0.62 -6.81 0.82
N LEU A 13 0.42 -7.06 -0.47
CA LEU A 13 -0.68 -6.47 -1.23
C LEU A 13 -2.04 -6.98 -0.78
N GLU A 14 -2.11 -8.24 -0.38
CA GLU A 14 -3.36 -8.82 0.10
C GLU A 14 -3.82 -8.10 1.37
N TYR A 15 -2.89 -7.90 2.32
CA TYR A 15 -3.18 -7.19 3.56
C TYR A 15 -3.60 -5.75 3.27
N LEU A 16 -2.89 -5.09 2.35
CA LEU A 16 -3.23 -3.72 1.96
C LEU A 16 -4.65 -3.62 1.42
N ARG A 17 -5.01 -4.51 0.50
CA ARG A 17 -6.34 -4.48 -0.11
C ARG A 17 -7.43 -4.78 0.92
N GLU A 18 -7.19 -5.72 1.81
CA GLU A 18 -8.17 -6.06 2.85
C GLU A 18 -8.40 -4.88 3.78
N CYS A 19 -7.33 -4.22 4.22
CA CYS A 19 -7.48 -3.06 5.10
C CYS A 19 -8.16 -1.90 4.38
N ARG A 20 -7.83 -1.70 3.11
CA ARG A 20 -8.48 -0.65 2.32
C ARG A 20 -9.98 -0.91 2.20
N LYS A 21 -10.35 -2.13 1.84
CA LYS A 21 -11.76 -2.46 1.62
C LYS A 21 -12.60 -2.32 2.87
N LYS A 22 -12.01 -2.48 4.04
CA LYS A 22 -12.72 -2.29 5.29
C LYS A 22 -13.10 -0.85 5.53
N LYS A 23 -12.31 0.09 5.03
CA LYS A 23 -12.54 1.52 5.28
C LYS A 23 -13.05 2.28 4.07
N PHE A 24 -12.62 1.90 2.88
CA PHE A 24 -12.95 2.63 1.66
C PHE A 24 -13.35 1.66 0.56
N LYS A 25 -14.48 1.92 -0.07
CA LYS A 25 -14.98 1.05 -1.13
C LYS A 25 -14.10 1.07 -2.37
N THR A 26 -13.46 2.20 -2.64
CA THR A 26 -12.69 2.36 -3.86
C THR A 26 -11.28 2.85 -3.56
N GLN A 27 -10.38 2.58 -4.51
CA GLN A 27 -9.02 3.07 -4.43
C GLN A 27 -8.97 4.59 -4.45
N ARG A 28 -9.89 5.21 -5.19
CA ARG A 28 -9.92 6.67 -5.29
C ARG A 28 -10.26 7.31 -3.95
N LEU A 29 -11.27 6.78 -3.28
CA LEU A 29 -11.63 7.29 -1.94
C LEU A 29 -10.47 7.12 -0.97
N ALA A 30 -9.79 5.99 -1.03
CA ALA A 30 -8.64 5.75 -0.17
C ALA A 30 -7.53 6.76 -0.44
N SER A 31 -7.20 6.98 -1.71
CA SER A 31 -6.12 7.90 -2.06
C SER A 31 -6.42 9.32 -1.59
N GLU A 32 -7.67 9.74 -1.71
CA GLU A 32 -8.07 11.07 -1.26
C GLU A 32 -7.88 11.23 0.25
N SER A 33 -8.23 10.21 1.01
CA SER A 33 -8.09 10.26 2.46
C SER A 33 -6.62 10.28 2.89
N MET A 34 -5.74 9.75 2.07
CA MET A 34 -4.31 9.67 2.35
C MET A 34 -3.53 10.88 1.85
N ASP A 35 -4.19 11.76 1.11
CA ASP A 35 -3.54 12.91 0.47
C ASP A 35 -2.40 12.46 -0.45
N ILE A 36 -2.65 11.43 -1.24
CA ILE A 36 -1.74 10.99 -2.30
C ILE A 36 -2.56 10.84 -3.58
N SER A 37 -1.88 10.88 -4.73
CA SER A 37 -2.58 10.78 -6.00
C SER A 37 -3.20 9.39 -6.16
N PHE A 38 -4.31 9.34 -6.90
CA PHE A 38 -4.97 8.09 -7.21
C PHE A 38 -4.01 7.14 -7.96
N GLU A 39 -3.26 7.68 -8.92
CA GLU A 39 -2.33 6.86 -9.69
C GLU A 39 -1.23 6.27 -8.82
N MET A 40 -0.71 7.05 -7.88
CA MET A 40 0.31 6.55 -6.96
C MET A 40 -0.25 5.43 -6.10
N TYR A 41 -1.40 5.65 -5.47
CA TYR A 41 -2.00 4.63 -4.62
C TYR A 41 -2.33 3.37 -5.41
N ARG A 42 -2.95 3.54 -6.59
CA ARG A 42 -3.31 2.43 -7.45
C ARG A 42 -2.07 1.61 -7.84
N SER A 43 -0.99 2.29 -8.20
CA SER A 43 0.25 1.62 -8.57
C SER A 43 0.81 0.79 -7.42
N ILE A 44 0.70 1.29 -6.19
CA ILE A 44 1.16 0.56 -5.02
C ILE A 44 0.28 -0.67 -4.79
N GLU A 45 -1.03 -0.51 -4.86
CA GLU A 45 -1.95 -1.62 -4.63
C GLU A 45 -1.84 -2.70 -5.72
N LEU A 46 -1.44 -2.30 -6.93
CA LEU A 46 -1.21 -3.24 -8.04
C LEU A 46 0.18 -3.88 -7.99
N GLY A 47 1.03 -3.46 -7.06
CA GLY A 47 2.37 -4.01 -6.95
C GLY A 47 3.37 -3.46 -7.94
N ARG A 48 3.06 -2.34 -8.59
CA ARG A 48 3.97 -1.71 -9.56
C ARG A 48 4.95 -0.76 -8.91
N ARG A 49 4.59 -0.20 -7.75
CA ARG A 49 5.43 0.72 -7.00
C ARG A 49 5.36 0.38 -5.52
N ILE A 50 6.41 0.73 -4.80
CA ILE A 50 6.44 0.60 -3.34
C ILE A 50 6.08 1.94 -2.70
N GLY A 51 6.50 3.02 -3.34
CA GLY A 51 6.33 4.36 -2.79
C GLY A 51 7.49 4.72 -1.87
N THR A 52 7.46 5.94 -1.39
CA THR A 52 8.46 6.42 -0.44
C THR A 52 8.03 6.04 0.97
N ILE A 53 8.95 6.19 1.91
CA ILE A 53 8.62 5.96 3.32
C ILE A 53 7.48 6.87 3.75
N ASP A 54 7.50 8.12 3.29
CA ASP A 54 6.43 9.07 3.60
C ASP A 54 5.08 8.58 3.10
N THR A 55 5.03 8.05 1.89
CA THR A 55 3.81 7.49 1.32
C THR A 55 3.33 6.29 2.12
N ILE A 56 4.24 5.39 2.48
CA ILE A 56 3.90 4.21 3.27
C ILE A 56 3.33 4.62 4.64
N VAL A 57 3.91 5.63 5.27
CA VAL A 57 3.41 6.13 6.55
C VAL A 57 1.98 6.67 6.39
N LYS A 58 1.73 7.43 5.32
CA LYS A 58 0.39 7.96 5.05
C LYS A 58 -0.64 6.84 4.88
N ILE A 59 -0.26 5.81 4.15
CA ILE A 59 -1.14 4.65 3.93
C ILE A 59 -1.44 3.95 5.25
N CYS A 60 -0.42 3.68 6.04
CA CYS A 60 -0.59 2.97 7.31
C CYS A 60 -1.47 3.75 8.27
N LYS A 61 -1.29 5.06 8.34
CA LYS A 61 -2.11 5.89 9.21
C LYS A 61 -3.56 5.92 8.77
N ALA A 62 -3.79 6.10 7.47
CA ALA A 62 -5.15 6.20 6.95
C ALA A 62 -5.92 4.90 7.08
N LEU A 63 -5.25 3.77 6.92
CA LEU A 63 -5.89 2.46 6.97
C LEU A 63 -5.71 1.74 8.30
N ASP A 64 -5.07 2.40 9.26
CA ASP A 64 -4.84 1.82 10.59
C ASP A 64 -4.13 0.47 10.46
N MET A 65 -3.04 0.45 9.71
CA MET A 65 -2.30 -0.77 9.38
C MET A 65 -1.00 -0.89 10.17
N ASP A 66 -0.60 -2.13 10.40
CA ASP A 66 0.71 -2.43 10.97
C ASP A 66 1.74 -2.45 9.84
N ALA A 67 2.69 -1.53 9.88
CA ALA A 67 3.71 -1.42 8.86
C ALA A 67 4.59 -2.67 8.78
N ASN A 68 4.79 -3.37 9.88
CA ASN A 68 5.58 -4.60 9.86
C ASN A 68 4.91 -5.67 9.02
N ILE A 69 3.58 -5.76 9.10
CA ILE A 69 2.83 -6.72 8.30
C ILE A 69 2.81 -6.26 6.85
N LEU A 70 2.57 -4.97 6.62
CA LEU A 70 2.51 -4.42 5.26
C LEU A 70 3.81 -4.66 4.52
N LEU A 71 4.94 -4.49 5.18
CA LEU A 71 6.25 -4.61 4.54
C LEU A 71 6.88 -5.99 4.70
N ASN A 72 6.11 -6.96 5.19
CA ASN A 72 6.59 -8.35 5.35
C ASN A 72 7.84 -8.44 6.22
N LEU A 73 7.89 -7.64 7.29
CA LEU A 73 9.05 -7.61 8.16
C LEU A 73 8.96 -8.63 9.29
N LYS A 74 7.86 -9.36 9.34
CA LYS A 74 7.68 -10.41 10.33
C LYS A 74 7.61 -11.77 9.70
#